data_5361821ce2a86a1b6b770f68b5b6672e
#
_entry.id   5361821ce2a86a1b6b770f68b5b6672e
#
_cell.length_a   1.000
_cell.length_b   1.000
_cell.length_c   1.000
_cell.angle_alpha   90.00
_cell.angle_beta   90.00
_cell.angle_gamma   90.00
#
_symmetry.space_group_name_H-M   'P 1'
#
loop_
_entity.id
_entity.type
_entity.pdbx_description
1 polymer ?
#
loop_
_entity_poly.entity_id
_entity_poly.type
_entity_poly.pdbx_seq_one_letter_code
_entity_poly.pdbx_strand_id
1 'polypeptide(L)'
;NLSTANAYELAEEVESERIVPIKANLHISEREKSKNGLKEYLEKFLRFQERGFDIRLVYVAYPPLFGRIKQDLERFRSEGVRQIEVKVFQGRYEGRRYPRDYTDQEQTFIRGFGLDNCEQQILTSRVSFLGRKCQAGHLAFYMGISGNVTRCVTLKENYGNLFEGTFRPGDSLRRCPVRKCGCAYQGINLTGTAGSVAPPNIVLRPVQFSVAVGELIARLSSKVSK
;
A
#
# COMPACT_ATOMS: atom_id res chain seq x y z
N ASN A 1 6.40 4.42 1.67
CA ASN A 1 7.56 3.97 0.90
C ASN A 1 8.89 4.08 1.66
N LEU A 2 8.89 4.35 2.94
CA LEU A 2 10.06 4.47 3.83
C LEU A 2 11.13 5.49 3.37
N SER A 3 10.75 6.54 2.62
CA SER A 3 11.70 7.51 2.06
C SER A 3 12.16 8.55 3.08
N THR A 4 11.42 8.74 4.17
CA THR A 4 11.67 9.80 5.16
C THR A 4 12.42 9.28 6.39
N ALA A 5 13.13 10.15 7.09
CA ALA A 5 13.76 9.84 8.37
C ALA A 5 12.72 9.43 9.43
N ASN A 6 11.53 10.03 9.39
CA ASN A 6 10.42 9.78 10.32
C ASN A 6 9.95 8.30 10.33
N ALA A 7 10.38 7.48 9.36
CA ALA A 7 10.10 6.05 9.38
C ALA A 7 10.74 5.37 10.60
N TYR A 8 11.93 5.80 11.03
CA TYR A 8 12.57 5.26 12.24
C TYR A 8 11.78 5.66 13.49
N GLU A 9 11.40 6.95 13.61
CA GLU A 9 10.60 7.44 14.74
C GLU A 9 9.30 6.64 14.87
N LEU A 10 8.59 6.40 13.74
CA LEU A 10 7.37 5.59 13.73
C LEU A 10 7.63 4.16 14.23
N ALA A 11 8.72 3.53 13.81
CA ALA A 11 9.05 2.17 14.23
C ALA A 11 9.40 2.07 15.72
N GLU A 12 9.95 3.14 16.32
CA GLU A 12 10.34 3.17 17.73
C GLU A 12 9.19 3.56 18.68
N GLU A 13 8.35 4.50 18.26
CA GLU A 13 7.36 5.14 19.14
C GLU A 13 5.97 4.47 19.08
N VAL A 14 5.68 3.68 18.05
CA VAL A 14 4.37 3.05 17.89
C VAL A 14 4.42 1.56 18.18
N GLU A 15 3.46 1.06 18.94
CA GLU A 15 3.29 -0.37 19.19
C GLU A 15 2.85 -1.08 17.90
N SER A 16 3.53 -2.17 17.52
CA SER A 16 3.30 -2.89 16.26
C SER A 16 1.87 -3.40 16.14
N GLU A 17 1.24 -3.78 17.25
CA GLU A 17 -0.14 -4.30 17.32
C GLU A 17 -1.21 -3.26 16.95
N ARG A 18 -0.85 -1.98 16.99
CA ARG A 18 -1.76 -0.89 16.59
C ARG A 18 -1.80 -0.65 15.10
N ILE A 19 -0.86 -1.24 14.34
CA ILE A 19 -0.74 -1.02 12.89
C ILE A 19 -1.01 -2.33 12.15
N VAL A 20 -2.06 -2.33 11.35
CA VAL A 20 -2.33 -3.39 10.37
C VAL A 20 -1.27 -3.41 9.26
N PRO A 21 -1.17 -4.45 8.42
CA PRO A 21 -0.02 -4.65 7.53
C PRO A 21 0.47 -3.40 6.83
N ILE A 22 1.76 -3.11 6.97
CA ILE A 22 2.44 -2.03 6.25
C ILE A 22 2.87 -2.57 4.89
N LYS A 23 2.38 -1.96 3.80
CA LYS A 23 2.84 -2.26 2.44
C LYS A 23 3.88 -1.23 2.02
N ALA A 24 5.14 -1.62 2.05
CA ALA A 24 6.27 -0.75 1.72
C ALA A 24 6.69 -0.93 0.25
N ASN A 25 6.30 0.01 -0.61
CA ASN A 25 6.70 -0.01 -2.02
C ASN A 25 8.21 0.22 -2.17
N LEU A 26 8.88 -0.70 -2.86
CA LEU A 26 10.32 -0.68 -3.02
C LEU A 26 10.80 0.42 -3.99
N HIS A 27 10.12 0.57 -5.14
CA HIS A 27 10.56 1.48 -6.22
C HIS A 27 12.05 1.33 -6.55
N ILE A 28 12.49 0.09 -6.82
CA ILE A 28 13.91 -0.28 -6.91
C ILE A 28 14.71 0.61 -7.86
N SER A 29 14.18 0.88 -9.07
CA SER A 29 14.85 1.72 -10.06
C SER A 29 15.11 3.15 -9.58
N GLU A 30 14.23 3.70 -8.73
CA GLU A 30 14.43 5.03 -8.16
C GLU A 30 15.48 5.02 -7.05
N ARG A 31 15.51 3.96 -6.26
CA ARG A 31 16.47 3.83 -5.15
C ARG A 31 17.88 3.57 -5.63
N GLU A 32 18.03 2.85 -6.74
CA GLU A 32 19.34 2.60 -7.36
C GLU A 32 19.99 3.85 -7.99
N LYS A 33 19.24 4.95 -8.20
CA LYS A 33 19.78 6.25 -8.61
C LYS A 33 20.63 6.91 -7.52
N SER A 34 20.44 6.55 -6.27
CA SER A 34 21.23 7.03 -5.12
C SER A 34 22.19 5.95 -4.67
N LYS A 35 23.43 6.32 -4.36
CA LYS A 35 24.48 5.41 -3.89
C LYS A 35 24.06 4.50 -2.74
N ASN A 36 23.24 5.00 -1.82
CA ASN A 36 22.80 4.29 -0.62
C ASN A 36 21.30 4.04 -0.57
N GLY A 37 20.52 4.46 -1.57
CA GLY A 37 19.06 4.51 -1.48
C GLY A 37 18.38 3.15 -1.23
N LEU A 38 18.93 2.08 -1.81
CA LEU A 38 18.43 0.74 -1.56
C LEU A 38 18.83 0.22 -0.17
N LYS A 39 20.07 0.47 0.26
CA LYS A 39 20.57 0.09 1.58
C LYS A 39 19.76 0.76 2.69
N GLU A 40 19.58 2.08 2.62
CA GLU A 40 18.76 2.85 3.58
C GLU A 40 17.30 2.38 3.64
N TYR A 41 16.74 1.99 2.51
CA TYR A 41 15.40 1.43 2.48
C TYR A 41 15.34 0.10 3.22
N LEU A 42 16.27 -0.81 2.95
CA LEU A 42 16.31 -2.12 3.59
C LEU A 42 16.57 -2.03 5.09
N GLU A 43 17.46 -1.16 5.52
CA GLU A 43 17.71 -0.91 6.94
C GLU A 43 16.43 -0.48 7.66
N LYS A 44 15.68 0.47 7.10
CA LYS A 44 14.39 0.89 7.65
C LYS A 44 13.37 -0.24 7.64
N PHE A 45 13.27 -0.98 6.52
CA PHE A 45 12.35 -2.10 6.39
C PHE A 45 12.61 -3.18 7.44
N LEU A 46 13.86 -3.59 7.60
CA LEU A 46 14.28 -4.60 8.57
C LEU A 46 14.03 -4.13 10.00
N ARG A 47 14.22 -2.84 10.28
CA ARG A 47 13.92 -2.27 11.60
C ARG A 47 12.44 -2.41 11.96
N PHE A 48 11.52 -2.12 11.06
CA PHE A 48 10.10 -2.40 11.28
C PHE A 48 9.83 -3.88 11.54
N GLN A 49 10.47 -4.76 10.78
CA GLN A 49 10.32 -6.20 10.92
C GLN A 49 10.84 -6.70 12.29
N GLU A 50 11.98 -6.19 12.76
CA GLU A 50 12.56 -6.47 14.08
C GLU A 50 11.65 -6.01 15.21
N ARG A 51 11.00 -4.87 15.04
CA ARG A 51 10.05 -4.32 16.01
C ARG A 51 8.69 -5.01 16.00
N GLY A 52 8.52 -6.09 15.24
CA GLY A 52 7.32 -6.92 15.22
C GLY A 52 6.18 -6.43 14.31
N PHE A 53 6.41 -5.40 13.48
CA PHE A 53 5.38 -4.96 12.53
C PHE A 53 5.16 -6.01 11.44
N ASP A 54 3.89 -6.26 11.07
CA ASP A 54 3.55 -6.96 9.83
C ASP A 54 3.85 -6.04 8.63
N ILE A 55 5.10 -6.07 8.18
CA ILE A 55 5.55 -5.25 7.05
C ILE A 55 5.88 -6.14 5.84
N ARG A 56 5.40 -5.71 4.67
CA ARG A 56 5.56 -6.43 3.40
C ARG A 56 6.28 -5.55 2.39
N LEU A 57 7.39 -6.06 1.85
CA LEU A 57 8.07 -5.43 0.73
C LEU A 57 7.22 -5.62 -0.53
N VAL A 58 6.82 -4.53 -1.17
CA VAL A 58 6.05 -4.58 -2.41
C VAL A 58 6.97 -4.33 -3.60
N TYR A 59 7.13 -5.36 -4.42
CA TYR A 59 7.88 -5.31 -5.67
C TYR A 59 6.91 -5.22 -6.85
N VAL A 60 6.97 -4.13 -7.61
CA VAL A 60 6.12 -3.95 -8.81
C VAL A 60 6.80 -4.63 -10.00
N ALA A 61 6.08 -5.54 -10.68
CA ALA A 61 6.54 -6.22 -11.90
C ALA A 61 6.58 -5.22 -13.08
N TYR A 62 7.50 -4.26 -13.01
CA TYR A 62 7.74 -3.26 -14.04
C TYR A 62 8.51 -3.91 -15.19
N PRO A 63 8.08 -3.75 -16.46
CA PRO A 63 8.64 -4.50 -17.59
C PRO A 63 10.17 -4.49 -17.70
N PRO A 64 10.87 -3.34 -17.55
CA PRO A 64 12.34 -3.32 -17.58
C PRO A 64 13.03 -4.17 -16.52
N LEU A 65 12.32 -4.58 -15.49
CA LEU A 65 12.88 -5.37 -14.39
C LEU A 65 12.68 -6.88 -14.57
N PHE A 66 11.92 -7.34 -15.58
CA PHE A 66 11.56 -8.76 -15.73
C PHE A 66 12.78 -9.69 -15.73
N GLY A 67 13.86 -9.30 -16.38
CA GLY A 67 15.09 -10.11 -16.43
C GLY A 67 15.77 -10.31 -15.07
N ARG A 68 15.43 -9.50 -14.04
CA ARG A 68 16.09 -9.53 -12.74
C ARG A 68 15.18 -9.78 -11.55
N ILE A 69 13.85 -9.78 -11.73
CA ILE A 69 12.90 -9.92 -10.59
C ILE A 69 13.25 -11.10 -9.70
N LYS A 70 13.49 -12.29 -10.27
CA LYS A 70 13.81 -13.49 -9.47
C LYS A 70 15.06 -13.28 -8.62
N GLN A 71 16.12 -12.78 -9.22
CA GLN A 71 17.39 -12.50 -8.55
C GLN A 71 17.22 -11.44 -7.44
N ASP A 72 16.47 -10.37 -7.72
CA ASP A 72 16.18 -9.35 -6.72
C ASP A 72 15.41 -9.93 -5.52
N LEU A 73 14.37 -10.75 -5.77
CA LEU A 73 13.60 -11.38 -4.70
C LEU A 73 14.45 -12.33 -3.84
N GLU A 74 15.33 -13.12 -4.47
CA GLU A 74 16.27 -14.00 -3.77
C GLU A 74 17.25 -13.18 -2.92
N ARG A 75 17.80 -12.12 -3.47
CA ARG A 75 18.66 -11.18 -2.76
C ARG A 75 17.96 -10.62 -1.53
N PHE A 76 16.74 -10.08 -1.65
CA PHE A 76 16.04 -9.50 -0.49
C PHE A 76 15.73 -10.55 0.58
N ARG A 77 15.42 -11.78 0.19
CA ARG A 77 15.27 -12.88 1.15
C ARG A 77 16.57 -13.21 1.89
N SER A 78 17.69 -13.24 1.17
CA SER A 78 19.01 -13.45 1.79
C SER A 78 19.43 -12.30 2.70
N GLU A 79 18.95 -11.09 2.46
CA GLU A 79 19.14 -9.91 3.32
C GLU A 79 18.16 -9.87 4.51
N GLY A 80 17.31 -10.90 4.69
CA GLY A 80 16.42 -11.07 5.86
C GLY A 80 14.97 -10.57 5.66
N VAL A 81 14.57 -10.17 4.46
CA VAL A 81 13.18 -9.77 4.18
C VAL A 81 12.27 -11.00 4.21
N ARG A 82 11.34 -11.06 5.18
CA ARG A 82 10.47 -12.23 5.41
C ARG A 82 9.28 -12.28 4.47
N GLN A 83 8.68 -11.12 4.16
CA GLN A 83 7.46 -11.05 3.37
C GLN A 83 7.66 -10.14 2.15
N ILE A 84 7.48 -10.72 0.95
CA ILE A 84 7.57 -10.00 -0.32
C ILE A 84 6.30 -10.24 -1.12
N GLU A 85 5.63 -9.17 -1.53
CA GLU A 85 4.49 -9.21 -2.45
C GLU A 85 4.93 -8.71 -3.83
N VAL A 86 4.69 -9.49 -4.88
CA VAL A 86 4.84 -9.01 -6.25
C VAL A 86 3.50 -8.44 -6.72
N LYS A 87 3.54 -7.22 -7.27
CA LYS A 87 2.36 -6.55 -7.82
C LYS A 87 2.47 -6.31 -9.30
N VAL A 88 1.32 -6.40 -9.95
CA VAL A 88 1.18 -6.10 -11.38
C VAL A 88 1.43 -4.62 -11.64
N PHE A 89 2.27 -4.31 -12.63
CA PHE A 89 2.48 -2.93 -13.06
C PHE A 89 1.22 -2.37 -13.74
N GLN A 90 0.81 -1.19 -13.32
CA GLN A 90 -0.31 -0.47 -13.90
C GLN A 90 0.18 0.90 -14.37
N GLY A 91 0.38 1.05 -15.67
CA GLY A 91 0.93 2.29 -16.21
C GLY A 91 1.19 2.24 -17.70
N ARG A 92 2.06 3.11 -18.18
CA ARG A 92 2.55 3.12 -19.56
C ARG A 92 4.07 2.93 -19.57
N TYR A 93 4.53 2.11 -20.49
CA TYR A 93 5.94 1.94 -20.76
C TYR A 93 6.14 1.62 -22.26
N GLU A 94 7.03 2.33 -22.95
CA GLU A 94 7.34 2.15 -24.39
C GLU A 94 6.09 2.05 -25.28
N GLY A 95 5.14 2.98 -25.11
CA GLY A 95 3.90 3.02 -25.89
C GLY A 95 2.85 1.97 -25.47
N ARG A 96 3.22 0.93 -24.73
CA ARG A 96 2.32 -0.11 -24.21
C ARG A 96 1.62 0.36 -22.94
N ARG A 97 0.38 -0.11 -22.75
CA ARG A 97 -0.46 0.21 -21.59
C ARG A 97 -0.73 -1.04 -20.75
N TYR A 98 -0.12 -1.08 -19.59
CA TYR A 98 -0.24 -2.19 -18.66
C TYR A 98 -1.41 -2.01 -17.68
N PRO A 99 -2.07 -3.10 -17.29
CA PRO A 99 -1.77 -4.51 -17.57
C PRO A 99 -2.33 -5.03 -18.91
N ARG A 100 -3.06 -4.21 -19.68
CA ARG A 100 -3.74 -4.64 -20.91
C ARG A 100 -2.80 -5.27 -21.94
N ASP A 101 -1.61 -4.69 -22.06
CA ASP A 101 -0.67 -5.01 -23.14
C ASP A 101 0.45 -5.98 -22.71
N TYR A 102 0.27 -6.69 -21.57
CA TYR A 102 1.12 -7.83 -21.23
C TYR A 102 0.91 -8.96 -22.26
N THR A 103 2.01 -9.52 -22.75
CA THR A 103 1.98 -10.76 -23.54
C THR A 103 1.61 -11.96 -22.66
N ASP A 104 1.19 -13.08 -23.27
CA ASP A 104 0.89 -14.31 -22.54
C ASP A 104 2.11 -14.85 -21.78
N GLN A 105 3.31 -14.69 -22.34
CA GLN A 105 4.57 -15.05 -21.67
C GLN A 105 4.82 -14.19 -20.44
N GLU A 106 4.67 -12.87 -20.55
CA GLU A 106 4.80 -11.95 -19.43
C GLU A 106 3.76 -12.24 -18.33
N GLN A 107 2.51 -12.50 -18.71
CA GLN A 107 1.46 -12.88 -17.77
C GLN A 107 1.78 -14.18 -17.03
N THR A 108 2.25 -15.19 -17.75
CA THR A 108 2.64 -16.48 -17.18
C THR A 108 3.80 -16.31 -16.20
N PHE A 109 4.80 -15.54 -16.60
CA PHE A 109 5.95 -15.22 -15.75
C PHE A 109 5.52 -14.53 -14.45
N ILE A 110 4.66 -13.50 -14.52
CA ILE A 110 4.19 -12.76 -13.35
C ILE A 110 3.34 -13.65 -12.42
N ARG A 111 2.47 -14.51 -12.98
CA ARG A 111 1.68 -15.47 -12.18
C ARG A 111 2.54 -16.42 -11.36
N GLY A 112 3.73 -16.76 -11.86
CA GLY A 112 4.69 -17.62 -11.14
C GLY A 112 5.15 -17.05 -9.78
N PHE A 113 4.90 -15.77 -9.47
CA PHE A 113 5.22 -15.17 -8.18
C PHE A 113 4.11 -15.30 -7.12
N GLY A 114 3.04 -16.06 -7.38
CA GLY A 114 2.00 -16.30 -6.38
C GLY A 114 1.10 -15.08 -6.12
N LEU A 115 0.65 -14.43 -7.19
CA LEU A 115 -0.27 -13.29 -7.09
C LEU A 115 -1.55 -13.64 -6.33
N ASP A 116 -2.03 -12.72 -5.49
CA ASP A 116 -3.36 -12.83 -4.92
C ASP A 116 -4.47 -12.73 -5.98
N ASN A 117 -5.70 -13.09 -5.60
CA ASN A 117 -6.83 -13.12 -6.53
C ASN A 117 -7.11 -11.75 -7.18
N CYS A 118 -6.88 -10.66 -6.46
CA CYS A 118 -7.08 -9.32 -7.00
C CYS A 118 -6.02 -8.97 -8.05
N GLU A 119 -4.75 -9.23 -7.75
CA GLU A 119 -3.64 -9.02 -8.69
C GLU A 119 -3.80 -9.90 -9.94
N GLN A 120 -4.29 -11.14 -9.81
CA GLN A 120 -4.60 -12.00 -10.95
C GLN A 120 -5.70 -11.43 -11.85
N GLN A 121 -6.77 -10.86 -11.25
CA GLN A 121 -7.82 -10.18 -12.01
C GLN A 121 -7.32 -8.90 -12.68
N ILE A 122 -6.44 -8.15 -12.00
CA ILE A 122 -5.81 -6.96 -12.56
C ILE A 122 -4.93 -7.34 -13.75
N LEU A 123 -4.10 -8.38 -13.61
CA LEU A 123 -3.22 -8.88 -14.66
C LEU A 123 -3.98 -9.19 -15.96
N THR A 124 -5.15 -9.77 -15.84
CA THR A 124 -6.01 -10.09 -17.00
C THR A 124 -6.85 -8.91 -17.48
N SER A 125 -6.73 -7.73 -16.87
CA SER A 125 -7.54 -6.53 -17.18
C SER A 125 -9.05 -6.74 -17.10
N ARG A 126 -9.51 -7.80 -16.42
CA ARG A 126 -10.95 -8.17 -16.32
C ARG A 126 -11.67 -7.54 -15.14
N VAL A 127 -10.94 -6.85 -14.25
CA VAL A 127 -11.55 -6.28 -13.05
C VAL A 127 -12.27 -4.96 -13.37
N SER A 128 -13.54 -4.87 -12.97
CA SER A 128 -14.29 -3.61 -12.90
C SER A 128 -14.75 -3.39 -11.46
N PHE A 129 -14.51 -2.20 -10.95
CA PHE A 129 -14.90 -1.81 -9.58
C PHE A 129 -16.28 -1.13 -9.56
N LEU A 130 -16.81 -0.73 -10.72
CA LEU A 130 -18.09 -0.04 -10.83
C LEU A 130 -19.22 -0.85 -10.17
N GLY A 131 -19.94 -0.22 -9.26
CA GLY A 131 -21.09 -0.82 -8.56
C GLY A 131 -20.71 -1.78 -7.41
N ARG A 132 -19.44 -2.18 -7.27
CA ARG A 132 -19.02 -3.06 -6.15
C ARG A 132 -19.07 -2.30 -4.83
N LYS A 133 -19.51 -2.96 -3.76
CA LYS A 133 -19.41 -2.40 -2.40
C LYS A 133 -17.95 -2.27 -2.00
N CYS A 134 -17.57 -1.12 -1.45
CA CYS A 134 -16.22 -0.79 -1.07
C CYS A 134 -16.19 -0.22 0.34
N GLN A 135 -15.19 -0.59 1.11
CA GLN A 135 -14.96 -0.09 2.47
C GLN A 135 -14.50 1.38 2.51
N ALA A 136 -14.06 1.91 1.35
CA ALA A 136 -13.59 3.28 1.25
C ALA A 136 -14.68 4.31 1.61
N GLY A 137 -14.37 5.19 2.56
CA GLY A 137 -15.26 6.17 3.15
C GLY A 137 -16.03 5.68 4.38
N HIS A 138 -15.87 4.40 4.78
CA HIS A 138 -16.47 3.83 5.98
C HIS A 138 -15.40 3.22 6.90
N LEU A 139 -14.66 2.21 6.44
CA LEU A 139 -13.61 1.53 7.19
C LEU A 139 -12.20 1.83 6.66
N ALA A 140 -12.08 2.36 5.45
CA ALA A 140 -10.83 2.69 4.81
C ALA A 140 -10.87 4.10 4.22
N PHE A 141 -9.80 4.86 4.38
CA PHE A 141 -9.71 6.26 3.97
C PHE A 141 -8.35 6.54 3.35
N TYR A 142 -8.27 7.61 2.58
CA TYR A 142 -7.02 8.21 2.17
C TYR A 142 -6.80 9.49 2.99
N MET A 143 -5.66 9.60 3.63
CA MET A 143 -5.26 10.79 4.37
C MET A 143 -4.05 11.45 3.69
N GLY A 144 -4.15 12.74 3.43
CA GLY A 144 -3.02 13.55 2.98
C GLY A 144 -2.09 13.95 4.12
N ILE A 145 -0.91 14.46 3.80
CA ILE A 145 0.10 14.90 4.77
C ILE A 145 -0.39 16.03 5.70
N SER A 146 -1.36 16.83 5.26
CA SER A 146 -1.99 17.89 6.04
C SER A 146 -3.10 17.40 6.97
N GLY A 147 -3.34 16.09 7.06
CA GLY A 147 -4.43 15.52 7.84
C GLY A 147 -5.80 15.49 7.15
N ASN A 148 -5.94 16.08 5.97
CA ASN A 148 -7.19 16.04 5.22
C ASN A 148 -7.52 14.60 4.81
N VAL A 149 -8.72 14.15 5.15
CA VAL A 149 -9.19 12.80 4.90
C VAL A 149 -10.19 12.81 3.75
N THR A 150 -9.94 11.98 2.76
CA THR A 150 -10.87 11.77 1.64
C THR A 150 -11.30 10.31 1.55
N ARG A 151 -12.40 10.04 0.85
CA ARG A 151 -12.94 8.70 0.68
C ARG A 151 -11.87 7.71 0.22
N CYS A 152 -11.14 8.06 -0.83
CA CYS A 152 -10.01 7.27 -1.33
C CYS A 152 -9.15 8.13 -2.26
N VAL A 153 -8.03 7.61 -2.73
CA VAL A 153 -7.11 8.29 -3.65
C VAL A 153 -7.78 8.73 -4.97
N THR A 154 -8.79 8.00 -5.42
CA THR A 154 -9.50 8.28 -6.68
C THR A 154 -10.67 9.26 -6.49
N LEU A 155 -11.40 9.12 -5.37
CA LEU A 155 -12.58 9.92 -5.06
C LEU A 155 -12.23 10.93 -3.97
N LYS A 156 -12.18 12.20 -4.34
CA LYS A 156 -11.78 13.32 -3.47
C LYS A 156 -12.91 13.82 -2.55
N GLU A 157 -13.92 12.99 -2.28
CA GLU A 157 -14.99 13.29 -1.34
C GLU A 157 -14.36 13.52 0.05
N ASN A 158 -14.58 14.71 0.63
CA ASN A 158 -13.95 15.14 1.86
C ASN A 158 -14.71 14.59 3.09
N TYR A 159 -13.97 14.07 4.05
CA TYR A 159 -14.45 13.54 5.32
C TYR A 159 -13.92 14.33 6.54
N GLY A 160 -13.36 15.53 6.31
CA GLY A 160 -12.79 16.38 7.33
C GLY A 160 -11.29 16.24 7.47
N ASN A 161 -10.74 16.73 8.59
CA ASN A 161 -9.33 16.72 8.89
C ASN A 161 -9.08 16.00 10.24
N LEU A 162 -8.15 15.04 10.22
CA LEU A 162 -7.83 14.26 11.41
C LEU A 162 -7.13 15.09 12.49
N PHE A 163 -6.22 16.01 12.09
CA PHE A 163 -5.46 16.84 13.03
C PHE A 163 -6.33 17.93 13.66
N GLU A 164 -7.35 18.39 12.96
CA GLU A 164 -8.32 19.38 13.44
C GLU A 164 -9.48 18.74 14.23
N GLY A 165 -9.52 17.40 14.34
CA GLY A 165 -10.62 16.70 15.00
C GLY A 165 -11.96 16.75 14.26
N THR A 166 -11.97 17.22 13.01
CA THR A 166 -13.20 17.37 12.19
C THR A 166 -13.51 16.13 11.36
N PHE A 167 -12.64 15.10 11.39
CA PHE A 167 -12.85 13.84 10.67
C PHE A 167 -14.11 13.12 11.14
N ARG A 168 -14.96 12.72 10.18
CA ARG A 168 -16.16 11.92 10.42
C ARG A 168 -16.24 10.82 9.35
N PRO A 169 -16.18 9.52 9.72
CA PRO A 169 -16.36 8.42 8.80
C PRO A 169 -17.81 8.35 8.28
N GLY A 170 -17.99 7.77 7.11
CA GLY A 170 -19.32 7.46 6.62
C GLY A 170 -19.96 6.28 7.35
N ASP A 171 -21.29 6.25 7.43
CA ASP A 171 -22.04 5.30 8.25
C ASP A 171 -22.14 3.91 7.64
N SER A 172 -21.85 3.75 6.35
CA SER A 172 -22.05 2.48 5.64
C SER A 172 -21.13 2.30 4.43
N LEU A 173 -21.06 1.04 4.00
CA LEU A 173 -20.38 0.67 2.76
C LEU A 173 -21.10 1.27 1.55
N ARG A 174 -20.37 1.94 0.68
CA ARG A 174 -20.91 2.59 -0.52
C ARG A 174 -20.41 1.90 -1.79
N ARG A 175 -21.24 1.92 -2.83
CA ARG A 175 -20.84 1.40 -4.14
C ARG A 175 -19.77 2.28 -4.78
N CYS A 176 -18.81 1.64 -5.44
CA CYS A 176 -17.74 2.32 -6.18
C CYS A 176 -18.31 2.89 -7.50
N PRO A 177 -18.15 4.19 -7.77
CA PRO A 177 -18.69 4.79 -9.00
C PRO A 177 -17.71 4.71 -10.19
N VAL A 178 -16.52 4.12 -10.01
CA VAL A 178 -15.48 4.07 -11.06
C VAL A 178 -15.20 2.64 -11.53
N ARG A 179 -14.91 2.49 -12.82
CA ARG A 179 -14.51 1.20 -13.39
C ARG A 179 -13.08 0.79 -12.99
N LYS A 180 -12.17 1.76 -12.88
CA LYS A 180 -10.77 1.55 -12.53
C LYS A 180 -10.47 2.18 -11.19
N CYS A 181 -9.88 1.41 -10.30
CA CYS A 181 -9.49 1.86 -8.98
C CYS A 181 -8.00 2.20 -8.95
N GLY A 182 -7.65 3.38 -8.48
CA GLY A 182 -6.26 3.79 -8.22
C GLY A 182 -5.78 3.48 -6.81
N CYS A 183 -6.59 2.79 -5.99
CA CYS A 183 -6.24 2.47 -4.61
C CYS A 183 -5.24 1.33 -4.55
N ALA A 184 -4.19 1.47 -3.74
CA ALA A 184 -3.20 0.42 -3.50
C ALA A 184 -3.80 -0.83 -2.82
N TYR A 185 -4.97 -0.69 -2.19
CA TYR A 185 -5.67 -1.76 -1.46
C TYR A 185 -6.92 -2.25 -2.19
N GLN A 186 -6.89 -2.29 -3.51
CA GLN A 186 -8.04 -2.63 -4.36
C GLN A 186 -8.77 -3.90 -3.91
N GLY A 187 -8.04 -4.98 -3.63
CA GLY A 187 -8.64 -6.25 -3.22
C GLY A 187 -9.18 -6.26 -1.80
N ILE A 188 -8.54 -5.53 -0.88
CA ILE A 188 -8.92 -5.50 0.54
C ILE A 188 -10.21 -4.68 0.76
N ASN A 189 -10.37 -3.61 -0.02
CA ASN A 189 -11.48 -2.68 0.16
C ASN A 189 -12.78 -3.13 -0.51
N LEU A 190 -12.76 -4.23 -1.29
CA LEU A 190 -13.95 -4.76 -1.93
C LEU A 190 -14.55 -5.88 -1.08
N THR A 191 -15.85 -5.77 -0.80
CA THR A 191 -16.63 -6.87 -0.20
C THR A 191 -17.19 -7.78 -1.30
N GLY A 192 -17.23 -9.09 -1.04
CA GLY A 192 -17.86 -10.06 -1.95
C GLY A 192 -17.00 -10.50 -3.13
N THR A 193 -15.69 -10.23 -3.13
CA THR A 193 -14.75 -10.93 -4.01
C THR A 193 -14.42 -12.28 -3.39
N ALA A 194 -14.58 -13.37 -4.15
CA ALA A 194 -14.09 -14.67 -3.72
C ALA A 194 -12.59 -14.56 -3.43
N GLY A 195 -12.18 -14.78 -2.19
CA GLY A 195 -10.80 -14.57 -1.74
C GLY A 195 -10.52 -13.22 -1.07
N SER A 196 -11.53 -12.36 -0.84
CA SER A 196 -11.37 -11.33 0.17
C SER A 196 -11.11 -12.05 1.49
N VAL A 197 -9.87 -12.03 1.96
CA VAL A 197 -9.61 -12.29 3.37
C VAL A 197 -10.57 -11.34 4.09
N ALA A 198 -11.54 -11.90 4.81
CA ALA A 198 -12.31 -11.11 5.78
C ALA A 198 -11.23 -10.33 6.53
N PRO A 199 -11.35 -8.99 6.66
CA PRO A 199 -10.39 -8.25 7.45
C PRO A 199 -10.26 -9.07 8.74
N PRO A 200 -9.05 -9.41 9.19
CA PRO A 200 -8.88 -10.10 10.44
C PRO A 200 -9.79 -9.35 11.38
N ASN A 201 -10.64 -10.03 12.16
CA ASN A 201 -11.65 -9.39 13.00
C ASN A 201 -11.03 -8.17 13.64
N ILE A 202 -11.02 -7.08 12.90
CA ILE A 202 -10.60 -5.79 13.43
C ILE A 202 -11.80 -5.47 14.30
N VAL A 203 -11.72 -5.94 15.53
CA VAL A 203 -12.49 -5.36 16.61
C VAL A 203 -12.04 -3.91 16.57
N LEU A 204 -12.82 -3.09 15.86
CA LEU A 204 -12.75 -1.66 16.01
C LEU A 204 -13.14 -1.39 17.46
N ARG A 205 -12.17 -1.63 18.36
CA ARG A 205 -12.22 -0.88 19.60
C ARG A 205 -12.30 0.55 19.11
N PRO A 206 -13.28 1.36 19.57
CA PRO A 206 -13.27 2.78 19.28
C PRO A 206 -11.85 3.19 19.61
N VAL A 207 -11.08 3.50 18.57
CA VAL A 207 -9.73 4.03 18.73
C VAL A 207 -10.03 5.36 19.40
N GLN A 208 -9.94 5.39 20.71
CA GLN A 208 -9.55 6.61 21.37
C GLN A 208 -8.18 6.86 20.72
N PHE A 209 -8.20 7.64 19.63
CA PHE A 209 -6.99 8.26 19.14
C PHE A 209 -6.44 8.97 20.34
N SER A 210 -5.50 8.32 21.02
CA SER A 210 -4.86 8.97 22.13
C SER A 210 -4.30 10.24 21.54
N VAL A 211 -4.47 11.34 22.23
CA VAL A 211 -3.88 12.65 21.93
C VAL A 211 -2.42 12.46 21.46
N ALA A 212 -1.72 11.46 21.99
CA ALA A 212 -0.37 11.07 21.63
C ALA A 212 -0.16 10.70 20.13
N VAL A 213 -1.06 10.00 19.47
CA VAL A 213 -0.89 9.67 18.04
C VAL A 213 -1.14 10.90 17.17
N GLY A 214 -2.11 11.74 17.55
CA GLY A 214 -2.34 13.03 16.90
C GLY A 214 -1.16 13.99 17.08
N GLU A 215 -0.57 14.04 18.26
CA GLU A 215 0.63 14.84 18.55
C GLU A 215 1.87 14.31 17.83
N LEU A 216 2.07 13.00 17.76
CA LEU A 216 3.17 12.38 17.03
C LEU A 216 3.07 12.73 15.54
N ILE A 217 1.89 12.55 14.94
CA ILE A 217 1.66 12.89 13.54
C ILE A 217 1.84 14.40 13.30
N ALA A 218 1.38 15.26 14.21
CA ALA A 218 1.57 16.71 14.14
C ALA A 218 3.06 17.10 14.23
N ARG A 219 3.82 16.48 15.13
CA ARG A 219 5.28 16.67 15.25
C ARG A 219 6.01 16.21 13.98
N LEU A 220 5.63 15.07 13.42
CA LEU A 220 6.20 14.55 12.17
C LEU A 220 5.92 15.48 10.98
N SER A 221 4.73 16.10 10.94
CA SER A 221 4.35 17.04 9.88
C SER A 221 5.08 18.38 10.00
N SER A 222 5.32 18.88 11.20
CA SER A 222 6.02 20.16 11.43
C SER A 222 7.52 20.12 11.05
N LYS A 223 8.14 18.93 11.05
CA LYS A 223 9.54 18.76 10.64
C LYS A 223 9.71 18.67 9.11
N VAL A 224 8.65 18.47 8.34
CA VAL A 224 8.69 18.38 6.86
C VAL A 224 8.61 19.77 6.21
N SER A 225 8.24 20.81 6.97
CA SER A 225 8.06 22.19 6.48
C SER A 225 9.27 23.10 6.73
N LYS A 226 10.39 22.55 7.10
CA LYS A 226 11.71 23.20 7.17
C LYS A 226 12.67 22.45 6.27
#